data_e580b7b8aa5da32a485faa1e4ee79e00
#
_entry.id   e580b7b8aa5da32a485faa1e4ee79e00
#
_cell.length_a   1.000
_cell.length_b   1.000
_cell.length_c   1.000
_cell.angle_alpha   90.00
_cell.angle_beta   90.00
_cell.angle_gamma   90.00
#
_symmetry.space_group_name_H-M   'P 1'
#
loop_
_entity.id
_entity.type
_entity.pdbx_description
1 polymer ?
#
loop_
_entity_poly.entity_id
_entity_poly.type
_entity_poly.pdbx_seq_one_letter_code
_entity_poly.pdbx_strand_id
1 'polypeptide(L)'
;MSTKYTQYIIEHKENVLKAYLWLKEHGIMELTIDEQINIHDMSKYTEEEYDPYDAYFYGNKTKKVQEEFDYAWLHHIHNNPHHWQYWVLINDEDGTKALEMPENYVIEMISDWWAFSHKSGNLYEIFDWYKKNKKRQILHENTRKLVEEILDKIKAELDKEVD
;
A
#
# COMPACT_ATOMS: atom_id res chain seq x y z
N MET A 1 -23.43 -7.45 0.97
CA MET A 1 -22.01 -7.22 1.36
C MET A 1 -21.62 -8.23 2.43
N SER A 2 -20.46 -8.86 2.26
CA SER A 2 -19.93 -9.82 3.23
C SER A 2 -19.45 -9.08 4.49
N THR A 3 -19.82 -9.58 5.67
CA THR A 3 -19.38 -9.01 6.96
C THR A 3 -17.87 -9.16 7.17
N LYS A 4 -17.28 -10.27 6.68
CA LYS A 4 -15.84 -10.54 6.84
C LYS A 4 -14.97 -9.59 6.02
N TYR A 5 -15.33 -9.37 4.76
CA TYR A 5 -14.56 -8.47 3.91
C TYR A 5 -14.73 -7.01 4.35
N THR A 6 -15.93 -6.59 4.71
CA THR A 6 -16.15 -5.25 5.30
C THR A 6 -15.29 -5.05 6.55
N GLN A 7 -15.26 -6.03 7.45
CA GLN A 7 -14.45 -5.96 8.66
C GLN A 7 -12.95 -5.88 8.33
N TYR A 8 -12.49 -6.62 7.33
CA TYR A 8 -11.11 -6.55 6.85
C TYR A 8 -10.76 -5.14 6.34
N ILE A 9 -11.63 -4.52 5.51
CA ILE A 9 -11.38 -3.18 4.99
C ILE A 9 -11.26 -2.16 6.14
N ILE A 10 -12.19 -2.21 7.10
CA ILE A 10 -12.19 -1.32 8.27
C ILE A 10 -10.89 -1.48 9.07
N GLU A 11 -10.53 -2.71 9.43
CA GLU A 11 -9.32 -3.02 10.19
C GLU A 11 -8.05 -2.60 9.44
N HIS A 12 -7.99 -2.82 8.13
CA HIS A 12 -6.85 -2.39 7.31
C HIS A 12 -6.71 -0.86 7.32
N LYS A 13 -7.79 -0.12 7.09
CA LYS A 13 -7.77 1.34 7.13
C LYS A 13 -7.35 1.89 8.50
N GLU A 14 -7.80 1.28 9.59
CA GLU A 14 -7.34 1.63 10.94
C GLU A 14 -5.84 1.43 11.12
N ASN A 15 -5.28 0.34 10.59
CA ASN A 15 -3.85 0.08 10.66
C ASN A 15 -3.03 0.99 9.74
N VAL A 16 -3.55 1.38 8.57
CA VAL A 16 -2.94 2.41 7.71
C VAL A 16 -2.88 3.75 8.46
N LEU A 17 -3.98 4.13 9.11
CA LEU A 17 -4.02 5.35 9.93
C LEU A 17 -3.02 5.31 11.08
N LYS A 18 -2.92 4.19 11.81
CA LYS A 18 -1.92 4.01 12.88
C LYS A 18 -0.49 4.18 12.36
N ALA A 19 -0.18 3.54 11.24
CA ALA A 19 1.13 3.66 10.59
C ALA A 19 1.44 5.11 10.22
N TYR A 20 0.51 5.79 9.56
CA TYR A 20 0.67 7.20 9.19
C TYR A 20 0.83 8.13 10.40
N LEU A 21 0.00 7.98 11.43
CA LEU A 21 0.10 8.81 12.65
C LEU A 21 1.43 8.62 13.35
N TRP A 22 1.95 7.39 13.39
CA TRP A 22 3.28 7.12 13.94
C TRP A 22 4.37 7.87 13.16
N LEU A 23 4.33 7.85 11.81
CA LEU A 23 5.27 8.61 10.97
C LEU A 23 5.21 10.12 11.27
N LYS A 24 4.00 10.65 11.44
CA LYS A 24 3.76 12.05 11.75
C LYS A 24 4.29 12.43 13.14
N GLU A 25 3.99 11.63 14.15
CA GLU A 25 4.39 11.86 15.55
C GLU A 25 5.92 11.81 15.75
N HIS A 26 6.60 10.97 14.99
CA HIS A 26 8.07 10.83 15.05
C HIS A 26 8.81 11.77 14.08
N GLY A 27 8.10 12.66 13.39
CA GLY A 27 8.71 13.61 12.47
C GLY A 27 9.48 12.98 11.31
N ILE A 28 9.03 11.79 10.87
CA ILE A 28 9.68 11.07 9.76
C ILE A 28 9.53 11.85 8.44
N MET A 29 8.46 12.62 8.33
CA MET A 29 8.10 13.41 7.16
C MET A 29 7.55 14.76 7.59
N GLU A 30 7.71 15.78 6.73
CA GLU A 30 7.15 17.12 6.95
C GLU A 30 5.76 17.27 6.33
N LEU A 31 5.49 16.56 5.23
CA LEU A 31 4.22 16.62 4.52
C LEU A 31 3.12 15.88 5.27
N THR A 32 1.97 16.54 5.48
CA THR A 32 0.77 15.93 6.08
C THR A 32 -0.25 15.58 5.00
N ILE A 33 -0.83 14.38 5.12
CA ILE A 33 -1.79 13.82 4.16
C ILE A 33 -3.06 13.28 4.85
N ASP A 34 -3.51 13.94 5.91
CA ASP A 34 -4.61 13.45 6.76
C ASP A 34 -5.89 13.13 5.95
N GLU A 35 -6.30 14.03 5.05
CA GLU A 35 -7.49 13.81 4.21
C GLU A 35 -7.32 12.65 3.24
N GLN A 36 -6.12 12.51 2.66
CA GLN A 36 -5.81 11.42 1.74
C GLN A 36 -5.85 10.06 2.45
N ILE A 37 -5.33 9.96 3.67
CA ILE A 37 -5.40 8.74 4.50
C ILE A 37 -6.85 8.40 4.86
N ASN A 38 -7.69 9.39 5.16
CA ASN A 38 -9.09 9.16 5.48
C ASN A 38 -9.86 8.49 4.34
N ILE A 39 -9.53 8.78 3.09
CA ILE A 39 -10.15 8.20 1.90
C ILE A 39 -9.36 7.02 1.30
N HIS A 40 -8.28 6.58 1.96
CA HIS A 40 -7.49 5.43 1.53
C HIS A 40 -8.38 4.24 1.18
N ASP A 41 -8.14 3.64 0.02
CA ASP A 41 -8.81 2.43 -0.45
C ASP A 41 -10.35 2.49 -0.54
N MET A 42 -10.94 3.69 -0.65
CA MET A 42 -12.40 3.81 -0.78
C MET A 42 -12.95 3.11 -2.02
N SER A 43 -12.15 2.91 -3.05
CA SER A 43 -12.55 2.14 -4.24
C SER A 43 -12.93 0.68 -3.91
N LYS A 44 -12.41 0.12 -2.82
CA LYS A 44 -12.79 -1.23 -2.34
C LYS A 44 -14.27 -1.40 -2.02
N TYR A 45 -15.02 -0.31 -1.87
CA TYR A 45 -16.47 -0.34 -1.65
C TYR A 45 -17.29 -0.24 -2.95
N THR A 46 -16.64 -0.10 -4.10
CA THR A 46 -17.33 -0.06 -5.41
C THR A 46 -17.72 -1.46 -5.88
N GLU A 47 -18.64 -1.52 -6.83
CA GLU A 47 -19.09 -2.79 -7.42
C GLU A 47 -17.96 -3.51 -8.17
N GLU A 48 -17.02 -2.75 -8.75
CA GLU A 48 -15.87 -3.29 -9.48
C GLU A 48 -14.90 -4.03 -8.59
N GLU A 49 -14.82 -3.70 -7.30
CA GLU A 49 -13.83 -4.27 -6.39
C GLU A 49 -14.43 -5.14 -5.29
N TYR A 50 -15.54 -4.72 -4.68
CA TYR A 50 -16.02 -5.34 -3.44
C TYR A 50 -16.32 -6.84 -3.59
N ASP A 51 -17.21 -7.21 -4.50
CA ASP A 51 -17.65 -8.60 -4.65
C ASP A 51 -16.55 -9.52 -5.19
N PRO A 52 -15.72 -9.12 -6.19
CA PRO A 52 -14.58 -9.92 -6.62
C PRO A 52 -13.54 -10.16 -5.52
N TYR A 53 -13.21 -9.16 -4.72
CA TYR A 53 -12.28 -9.30 -3.60
C TYR A 53 -12.84 -10.23 -2.52
N ASP A 54 -14.11 -10.05 -2.15
CA ASP A 54 -14.77 -10.91 -1.17
C ASP A 54 -14.79 -12.37 -1.63
N ALA A 55 -15.18 -12.62 -2.87
CA ALA A 55 -15.19 -13.96 -3.45
C ALA A 55 -13.79 -14.60 -3.49
N TYR A 56 -12.77 -13.81 -3.80
CA TYR A 56 -11.39 -14.31 -3.86
C TYR A 56 -10.81 -14.65 -2.48
N PHE A 57 -11.02 -13.80 -1.47
CA PHE A 57 -10.44 -14.00 -0.14
C PHE A 57 -11.27 -14.90 0.77
N TYR A 58 -12.58 -14.91 0.62
CA TYR A 58 -13.51 -15.59 1.53
C TYR A 58 -14.43 -16.61 0.88
N GLY A 59 -14.44 -16.70 -0.44
CA GLY A 59 -15.22 -17.67 -1.22
C GLY A 59 -14.39 -18.85 -1.72
N ASN A 60 -14.97 -19.56 -2.68
CA ASN A 60 -14.32 -20.69 -3.33
C ASN A 60 -13.42 -20.22 -4.45
N LYS A 61 -12.15 -20.59 -4.43
CA LYS A 61 -11.18 -20.25 -5.48
C LYS A 61 -11.42 -21.09 -6.74
N THR A 62 -12.12 -20.51 -7.70
CA THR A 62 -12.31 -21.06 -9.04
C THR A 62 -11.53 -20.21 -10.05
N LYS A 63 -11.37 -20.74 -11.29
CA LYS A 63 -10.76 -19.97 -12.38
C LYS A 63 -11.52 -18.65 -12.63
N LYS A 64 -12.84 -18.70 -12.61
CA LYS A 64 -13.70 -17.50 -12.78
C LYS A 64 -13.45 -16.48 -11.69
N VAL A 65 -13.40 -16.88 -10.42
CA VAL A 65 -13.11 -16.00 -9.28
C VAL A 65 -11.73 -15.35 -9.42
N GLN A 66 -10.73 -16.10 -9.89
CA GLN A 66 -9.40 -15.54 -10.15
C GLN A 66 -9.44 -14.49 -11.26
N GLU A 67 -10.13 -14.76 -12.36
CA GLU A 67 -10.25 -13.81 -13.48
C GLU A 67 -11.00 -12.53 -13.06
N GLU A 68 -12.07 -12.64 -12.29
CA GLU A 68 -12.82 -11.50 -11.76
C GLU A 68 -11.96 -10.68 -10.78
N PHE A 69 -11.17 -11.34 -9.95
CA PHE A 69 -10.21 -10.67 -9.04
C PHE A 69 -9.11 -9.94 -9.80
N ASP A 70 -8.58 -10.50 -10.89
CA ASP A 70 -7.55 -9.86 -11.70
C ASP A 70 -8.05 -8.51 -12.28
N TYR A 71 -9.32 -8.46 -12.75
CA TYR A 71 -9.94 -7.20 -13.20
C TYR A 71 -10.15 -6.22 -12.03
N ALA A 72 -10.60 -6.71 -10.88
CA ALA A 72 -10.77 -5.88 -9.69
C ALA A 72 -9.44 -5.31 -9.19
N TRP A 73 -8.38 -6.11 -9.20
CA TRP A 73 -7.03 -5.65 -8.88
C TRP A 73 -6.54 -4.59 -9.88
N LEU A 74 -6.76 -4.81 -11.17
CA LEU A 74 -6.43 -3.82 -12.20
C LEU A 74 -7.17 -2.50 -11.98
N HIS A 75 -8.48 -2.56 -11.68
CA HIS A 75 -9.27 -1.38 -11.32
C HIS A 75 -8.68 -0.68 -10.10
N HIS A 76 -8.33 -1.43 -9.06
CA HIS A 76 -7.78 -0.91 -7.82
C HIS A 76 -6.48 -0.14 -8.05
N ILE A 77 -5.50 -0.72 -8.73
CA ILE A 77 -4.21 -0.05 -8.99
C ILE A 77 -4.33 1.14 -9.93
N HIS A 78 -5.35 1.20 -10.78
CA HIS A 78 -5.60 2.35 -11.66
C HIS A 78 -6.38 3.49 -11.00
N ASN A 79 -7.02 3.24 -9.84
CA ASN A 79 -7.78 4.24 -9.11
C ASN A 79 -7.12 4.68 -7.79
N ASN A 80 -6.01 4.03 -7.40
CA ASN A 80 -5.32 4.31 -6.14
C ASN A 80 -3.84 4.63 -6.41
N PRO A 81 -3.48 5.92 -6.54
CA PRO A 81 -2.11 6.34 -6.90
C PRO A 81 -1.04 6.01 -5.84
N HIS A 82 -1.40 5.54 -4.65
CA HIS A 82 -0.44 5.01 -3.68
C HIS A 82 0.14 3.64 -4.06
N HIS A 83 -0.43 2.98 -5.07
CA HIS A 83 0.17 1.79 -5.66
C HIS A 83 1.21 2.16 -6.71
N TRP A 84 2.42 1.60 -6.59
CA TRP A 84 3.51 1.90 -7.51
C TRP A 84 3.19 1.54 -8.98
N GLN A 85 2.32 0.53 -9.21
CA GLN A 85 1.87 0.13 -10.53
C GLN A 85 1.14 1.25 -11.29
N TYR A 86 0.45 2.15 -10.58
CA TYR A 86 -0.19 3.33 -11.15
C TYR A 86 0.79 4.20 -11.96
N TRP A 87 2.05 4.22 -11.55
CA TRP A 87 3.11 5.07 -12.10
C TRP A 87 4.00 4.35 -13.12
N VAL A 88 3.64 3.12 -13.52
CA VAL A 88 4.35 2.38 -14.56
C VAL A 88 3.73 2.67 -15.91
N LEU A 89 4.50 3.35 -16.77
CA LEU A 89 4.11 3.67 -18.12
C LEU A 89 4.64 2.60 -19.08
N ILE A 90 3.73 1.99 -19.83
CA ILE A 90 4.07 1.09 -20.94
C ILE A 90 3.87 1.89 -22.23
N ASN A 91 4.97 2.25 -22.87
CA ASN A 91 4.95 2.98 -24.14
C ASN A 91 4.81 2.02 -25.33
N ASP A 92 4.25 2.52 -26.41
CA ASP A 92 4.15 1.77 -27.65
C ASP A 92 5.53 1.54 -28.32
N GLU A 93 6.46 2.48 -28.14
CA GLU A 93 7.77 2.46 -28.83
C GLU A 93 8.95 2.20 -27.87
N ASP A 94 8.95 2.77 -26.68
CA ASP A 94 10.11 2.82 -25.77
C ASP A 94 10.08 1.75 -24.65
N GLY A 95 9.08 0.86 -24.65
CA GLY A 95 8.91 -0.15 -23.62
C GLY A 95 8.36 0.39 -22.30
N THR A 96 8.76 -0.21 -21.19
CA THR A 96 8.22 0.07 -19.84
C THR A 96 9.16 0.97 -19.06
N LYS A 97 8.60 2.03 -18.43
CA LYS A 97 9.34 2.89 -17.50
C LYS A 97 8.49 3.29 -16.29
N ALA A 98 9.13 3.48 -15.16
CA ALA A 98 8.49 4.06 -13.99
C ALA A 98 8.55 5.59 -14.05
N LEU A 99 7.44 6.25 -13.71
CA LEU A 99 7.38 7.68 -13.45
C LEU A 99 7.62 7.95 -11.96
N GLU A 100 8.13 9.12 -11.63
CA GLU A 100 8.35 9.53 -10.24
C GLU A 100 7.01 9.70 -9.51
N MET A 101 6.87 9.03 -8.35
CA MET A 101 5.70 9.20 -7.50
C MET A 101 5.82 10.49 -6.69
N PRO A 102 4.76 11.30 -6.61
CA PRO A 102 4.71 12.41 -5.66
C PRO A 102 4.86 11.91 -4.21
N GLU A 103 5.51 12.72 -3.38
CA GLU A 103 5.82 12.36 -1.99
C GLU A 103 4.59 11.94 -1.17
N ASN A 104 3.45 12.62 -1.34
CA ASN A 104 2.20 12.27 -0.67
C ASN A 104 1.76 10.83 -0.93
N TYR A 105 1.90 10.33 -2.15
CA TYR A 105 1.58 8.94 -2.50
C TYR A 105 2.64 7.95 -2.02
N VAL A 106 3.90 8.35 -1.93
CA VAL A 106 4.95 7.53 -1.31
C VAL A 106 4.67 7.33 0.18
N ILE A 107 4.27 8.38 0.89
CA ILE A 107 3.89 8.31 2.31
C ILE A 107 2.68 7.38 2.51
N GLU A 108 1.65 7.52 1.69
CA GLU A 108 0.47 6.64 1.74
C GLU A 108 0.84 5.18 1.42
N MET A 109 1.65 4.95 0.39
CA MET A 109 2.14 3.62 0.02
C MET A 109 2.90 2.94 1.18
N ILE A 110 3.79 3.65 1.84
CA ILE A 110 4.55 3.11 2.98
C ILE A 110 3.62 2.86 4.17
N SER A 111 2.67 3.75 4.43
CA SER A 111 1.66 3.55 5.48
C SER A 111 0.81 2.31 5.22
N ASP A 112 0.42 2.08 3.96
CA ASP A 112 -0.29 0.88 3.52
C ASP A 112 0.56 -0.40 3.73
N TRP A 113 1.80 -0.42 3.29
CA TRP A 113 2.70 -1.55 3.53
C TRP A 113 2.92 -1.82 5.01
N TRP A 114 3.11 -0.77 5.79
CA TRP A 114 3.40 -0.90 7.23
C TRP A 114 2.16 -1.24 8.07
N ALA A 115 0.97 -1.05 7.54
CA ALA A 115 -0.28 -1.46 8.18
C ALA A 115 -0.29 -2.94 8.54
N PHE A 116 0.32 -3.81 7.72
CA PHE A 116 0.44 -5.24 8.00
C PHE A 116 1.33 -5.55 9.21
N SER A 117 2.41 -4.77 9.40
CA SER A 117 3.27 -4.85 10.59
C SER A 117 2.53 -4.38 11.85
N HIS A 118 1.72 -3.33 11.74
CA HIS A 118 0.85 -2.86 12.84
C HIS A 118 -0.21 -3.91 13.22
N LYS A 119 -0.78 -4.59 12.22
CA LYS A 119 -1.73 -5.68 12.45
C LYS A 119 -1.09 -6.88 13.16
N SER A 120 0.09 -7.30 12.75
CA SER A 120 0.80 -8.44 13.34
C SER A 120 1.42 -8.12 14.71
N GLY A 121 1.60 -6.84 15.04
CA GLY A 121 2.30 -6.38 16.24
C GLY A 121 3.82 -6.42 16.12
N ASN A 122 4.37 -6.79 14.97
CA ASN A 122 5.81 -6.76 14.69
C ASN A 122 6.15 -5.62 13.73
N LEU A 123 6.50 -4.46 14.28
CA LEU A 123 6.79 -3.26 13.49
C LEU A 123 8.02 -3.37 12.58
N TYR A 124 8.89 -4.35 12.83
CA TYR A 124 10.08 -4.63 12.01
C TYR A 124 9.80 -5.50 10.78
N GLU A 125 8.63 -6.12 10.68
CA GLU A 125 8.28 -7.04 9.59
C GLU A 125 8.38 -6.39 8.20
N ILE A 126 8.08 -5.08 8.08
CA ILE A 126 8.15 -4.33 6.82
C ILE A 126 9.53 -4.38 6.17
N PHE A 127 10.61 -4.39 6.96
CA PHE A 127 11.98 -4.36 6.43
C PHE A 127 12.33 -5.66 5.70
N ASP A 128 11.98 -6.81 6.29
CA ASP A 128 12.15 -8.11 5.65
C ASP A 128 11.24 -8.26 4.44
N TRP A 129 9.99 -7.81 4.56
CA TRP A 129 9.07 -7.80 3.43
C TRP A 129 9.58 -6.95 2.27
N TYR A 130 10.04 -5.74 2.53
CA TYR A 130 10.60 -4.85 1.50
C TYR A 130 11.83 -5.46 0.84
N LYS A 131 12.76 -5.99 1.63
CA LYS A 131 13.97 -6.67 1.11
C LYS A 131 13.63 -7.81 0.14
N LYS A 132 12.60 -8.58 0.43
CA LYS A 132 12.15 -9.70 -0.43
C LYS A 132 11.46 -9.21 -1.71
N ASN A 133 10.73 -8.10 -1.64
CA ASN A 133 9.84 -7.65 -2.71
C ASN A 133 10.42 -6.51 -3.57
N LYS A 134 11.41 -5.77 -3.11
CA LYS A 134 11.92 -4.58 -3.80
C LYS A 134 12.37 -4.82 -5.24
N LYS A 135 12.86 -6.01 -5.57
CA LYS A 135 13.28 -6.37 -6.93
C LYS A 135 12.11 -6.51 -7.92
N ARG A 136 10.91 -6.76 -7.43
CA ARG A 136 9.68 -6.86 -8.25
C ARG A 136 9.03 -5.50 -8.49
N GLN A 137 9.36 -4.51 -7.67
CA GLN A 137 8.78 -3.18 -7.74
C GLN A 137 9.50 -2.36 -8.80
N ILE A 138 8.76 -1.89 -9.79
CA ILE A 138 9.27 -1.01 -10.84
C ILE A 138 9.07 0.42 -10.37
N LEU A 139 10.08 0.99 -9.73
CA LEU A 139 10.06 2.33 -9.16
C LEU A 139 11.04 3.23 -9.91
N HIS A 140 10.64 4.48 -10.11
CA HIS A 140 11.57 5.55 -10.50
C HIS A 140 12.70 5.66 -9.47
N GLU A 141 13.91 6.01 -9.91
CA GLU A 141 15.10 6.09 -9.04
C GLU A 141 14.86 6.99 -7.81
N ASN A 142 14.29 8.19 -8.03
CA ASN A 142 13.98 9.12 -6.94
C ASN A 142 12.92 8.58 -5.98
N THR A 143 11.91 7.87 -6.51
CA THR A 143 10.89 7.22 -5.67
C THR A 143 11.51 6.14 -4.80
N ARG A 144 12.36 5.29 -5.36
CA ARG A 144 13.05 4.25 -4.59
C ARG A 144 13.93 4.83 -3.49
N LYS A 145 14.68 5.87 -3.82
CA LYS A 145 15.51 6.59 -2.85
C LYS A 145 14.68 7.13 -1.69
N LEU A 146 13.56 7.79 -1.97
CA LEU A 146 12.66 8.32 -0.94
C LEU A 146 12.06 7.21 -0.08
N VAL A 147 11.62 6.10 -0.69
CA VAL A 147 11.11 4.92 0.05
C VAL A 147 12.18 4.39 1.01
N GLU A 148 13.41 4.19 0.55
CA GLU A 148 14.49 3.65 1.37
C GLU A 148 14.90 4.64 2.48
N GLU A 149 14.95 5.94 2.21
CA GLU A 149 15.18 6.98 3.22
C GLU A 149 14.11 6.97 4.34
N ILE A 150 12.83 6.82 3.98
CA ILE A 150 11.74 6.75 4.97
C ILE A 150 11.85 5.46 5.79
N LEU A 151 12.09 4.32 5.16
CA LEU A 151 12.26 3.04 5.86
C LEU A 151 13.45 3.07 6.82
N ASP A 152 14.57 3.67 6.42
CA ASP A 152 15.75 3.83 7.28
C ASP A 152 15.45 4.72 8.50
N LYS A 153 14.70 5.82 8.31
CA LYS A 153 14.26 6.68 9.41
C LYS A 153 13.32 5.95 10.37
N ILE A 154 12.35 5.18 9.85
CA ILE A 154 11.46 4.35 10.69
C ILE A 154 12.30 3.40 11.53
N LYS A 155 13.24 2.70 10.92
CA LYS A 155 14.09 1.74 11.62
C LYS A 155 14.91 2.41 12.72
N ALA A 156 15.50 3.56 12.42
CA ALA A 156 16.31 4.31 13.39
C ALA A 156 15.49 4.76 14.61
N GLU A 157 14.23 5.18 14.42
CA GLU A 157 13.35 5.55 15.55
C GLU A 157 12.91 4.33 16.35
N LEU A 158 12.52 3.22 15.69
CA LEU A 158 12.17 1.98 16.39
C LEU A 158 13.34 1.43 17.21
N ASP A 159 14.56 1.51 16.69
CA ASP A 159 15.76 1.05 17.41
C ASP A 159 16.02 1.86 18.72
N LYS A 160 15.62 3.15 18.75
CA LYS A 160 15.71 3.98 19.97
C LYS A 160 14.70 3.58 21.06
N GLU A 161 13.54 3.05 20.66
CA GLU A 161 12.49 2.63 21.61
C GLU A 161 12.85 1.32 22.32
N VAL A 162 13.79 0.53 21.77
CA VAL A 162 14.21 -0.77 22.32
C VAL A 162 15.38 -0.62 23.33
N ASP A 163 16.17 0.47 23.26
CA ASP A 163 17.26 0.79 24.16
C ASP A 163 16.79 1.51 25.44
#